data_6d9a9ea13474012684f23f33309067d5
#
_entry.id   6d9a9ea13474012684f23f33309067d5
#
_cell.length_a   1.000
_cell.length_b   1.000
_cell.length_c   1.000
_cell.angle_alpha   90.00
_cell.angle_beta   90.00
_cell.angle_gamma   90.00
#
_symmetry.space_group_name_H-M   'P 1'
#
loop_
_entity.id
_entity.type
_entity.pdbx_description
1 polymer ?
#
loop_
_entity_poly.entity_id
_entity_poly.type
_entity_poly.pdbx_seq_one_letter_code
_entity_poly.pdbx_strand_id
1 'polypeptide(L)'
;MDLTVYTCVFGNTDPLHEQPEIPGVRFVCFTDQELKPRSWEVVRLPKQSTPTRSSRTIKALSHLFTETECSLWIDANFTLRVTNPTLFNRGDFVNFRHRDRTRISQEAEEIIRIGKSTPGQIRSQLAAYQAEGFDTDDNPMRELSCNGVIFRRHTPEVIAVNEAWCHEIETRSLRDQMSLDYVCWKLGFDLDRWPGTFDRCRYFGWKHYSRPVNDY
;
A
#
# COMPACT_ATOMS: atom_id res chain seq x y z
N MET A 1 0.43 -2.13 -22.32
CA MET A 1 0.52 -1.48 -21.00
C MET A 1 1.85 -1.91 -20.40
N ASP A 2 2.73 -0.98 -20.22
CA ASP A 2 4.02 -1.20 -19.59
C ASP A 2 3.83 -1.20 -18.06
N LEU A 3 4.04 -2.36 -17.42
CA LEU A 3 3.67 -2.61 -16.02
C LEU A 3 4.80 -3.28 -15.25
N THR A 4 5.18 -2.69 -14.14
CA THR A 4 5.99 -3.36 -13.10
C THR A 4 5.10 -3.75 -11.92
N VAL A 5 5.07 -5.02 -11.59
CA VAL A 5 4.55 -5.53 -10.30
C VAL A 5 5.69 -5.49 -9.30
N TYR A 6 5.49 -4.86 -8.16
CA TYR A 6 6.56 -4.71 -7.18
C TYR A 6 6.09 -4.93 -5.74
N THR A 7 7.05 -5.33 -4.93
CA THR A 7 6.89 -5.55 -3.49
C THR A 7 8.18 -5.21 -2.77
N CYS A 8 8.16 -5.25 -1.46
CA CYS A 8 9.41 -5.22 -0.68
C CYS A 8 9.36 -6.11 0.55
N VAL A 9 10.54 -6.65 0.90
CA VAL A 9 10.77 -7.48 2.08
C VAL A 9 12.03 -6.98 2.78
N PHE A 10 11.88 -6.30 3.91
CA PHE A 10 12.97 -5.80 4.72
C PHE A 10 12.98 -6.44 6.10
N GLY A 11 14.16 -6.67 6.65
CA GLY A 11 14.32 -7.13 8.04
C GLY A 11 13.79 -8.53 8.32
N ASN A 12 13.69 -9.41 7.32
CA ASN A 12 13.25 -10.80 7.45
C ASN A 12 11.83 -10.98 8.03
N THR A 13 10.93 -10.04 7.72
CA THR A 13 9.60 -9.98 8.32
C THR A 13 8.54 -10.81 7.60
N ASP A 14 8.65 -10.95 6.28
CA ASP A 14 7.64 -11.63 5.44
C ASP A 14 8.29 -12.60 4.45
N PRO A 15 7.68 -13.78 4.22
CA PRO A 15 8.09 -14.62 3.11
C PRO A 15 7.65 -14.03 1.79
N LEU A 16 8.56 -14.01 0.81
CA LEU A 16 8.26 -13.62 -0.56
C LEU A 16 7.62 -14.79 -1.31
N HIS A 17 6.41 -14.58 -1.86
CA HIS A 17 5.74 -15.58 -2.68
C HIS A 17 6.15 -15.48 -4.15
N GLU A 18 6.36 -16.63 -4.78
CA GLU A 18 6.53 -16.70 -6.23
C GLU A 18 5.25 -16.29 -6.95
N GLN A 19 5.41 -15.63 -8.08
CA GLN A 19 4.34 -15.13 -8.93
C GLN A 19 4.22 -15.94 -10.23
N PRO A 20 3.06 -15.98 -10.89
CA PRO A 20 2.95 -16.54 -12.21
C PRO A 20 3.76 -15.74 -13.23
N GLU A 21 4.29 -16.41 -14.23
CA GLU A 21 4.88 -15.71 -15.37
C GLU A 21 3.79 -15.02 -16.20
N ILE A 22 3.97 -13.72 -16.46
CA ILE A 22 3.07 -12.91 -17.27
C ILE A 22 3.90 -12.20 -18.34
N PRO A 23 3.71 -12.51 -19.63
CA PRO A 23 4.48 -11.90 -20.68
C PRO A 23 4.40 -10.37 -20.68
N GLY A 24 5.55 -9.71 -20.72
CA GLY A 24 5.65 -8.24 -20.74
C GLY A 24 5.43 -7.57 -19.37
N VAL A 25 5.37 -8.33 -18.28
CA VAL A 25 5.29 -7.79 -16.91
C VAL A 25 6.58 -8.08 -16.16
N ARG A 26 7.19 -7.04 -15.60
CA ARG A 26 8.33 -7.17 -14.70
C ARG A 26 7.84 -7.38 -13.27
N PHE A 27 8.51 -8.26 -12.52
CA PHE A 27 8.28 -8.47 -11.09
C PHE A 27 9.54 -8.06 -10.35
N VAL A 28 9.44 -7.04 -9.49
CA VAL A 28 10.59 -6.48 -8.76
C VAL A 28 10.37 -6.56 -7.26
N CYS A 29 11.32 -7.13 -6.54
CA CYS A 29 11.34 -7.17 -5.09
C CYS A 29 12.49 -6.33 -4.54
N PHE A 30 12.17 -5.29 -3.78
CA PHE A 30 13.15 -4.46 -3.07
C PHE A 30 13.42 -5.04 -1.68
N THR A 31 14.70 -5.17 -1.29
CA THR A 31 15.05 -5.85 -0.04
C THR A 31 16.44 -5.45 0.46
N ASP A 32 16.69 -5.60 1.76
CA ASP A 32 18.02 -5.54 2.37
C ASP A 32 18.70 -6.92 2.45
N GLN A 33 18.04 -7.98 1.95
CA GLN A 33 18.45 -9.39 2.13
C GLN A 33 18.98 -10.01 0.83
N GLU A 34 19.65 -11.14 0.97
CA GLU A 34 20.03 -11.99 -0.15
C GLU A 34 18.92 -13.01 -0.44
N LEU A 35 17.97 -12.63 -1.31
CA LEU A 35 16.91 -13.50 -1.77
C LEU A 35 17.24 -14.09 -3.14
N LYS A 36 16.76 -15.29 -3.42
CA LYS A 36 16.93 -15.98 -4.72
C LYS A 36 15.58 -16.52 -5.21
N PRO A 37 14.57 -15.69 -5.38
CA PRO A 37 13.29 -16.12 -5.95
C PRO A 37 13.45 -16.40 -7.44
N ARG A 38 12.53 -17.19 -8.00
CA ARG A 38 12.53 -17.49 -9.45
C ARG A 38 11.77 -16.48 -10.28
N SER A 39 10.70 -15.91 -9.71
CA SER A 39 9.79 -15.02 -10.43
C SER A 39 10.04 -13.52 -10.18
N TRP A 40 11.01 -13.18 -9.34
CA TRP A 40 11.29 -11.79 -8.96
C TRP A 40 12.71 -11.38 -9.34
N GLU A 41 12.83 -10.23 -9.97
CA GLU A 41 14.08 -9.46 -10.01
C GLU A 41 14.32 -8.87 -8.63
N VAL A 42 15.46 -9.14 -8.02
CA VAL A 42 15.81 -8.65 -6.68
C VAL A 42 16.66 -7.41 -6.77
N VAL A 43 16.17 -6.31 -6.24
CA VAL A 43 16.91 -5.05 -6.12
C VAL A 43 17.28 -4.83 -4.65
N ARG A 44 18.58 -4.88 -4.37
CA ARG A 44 19.09 -4.67 -3.01
C ARG A 44 19.19 -3.18 -2.69
N LEU A 45 18.52 -2.77 -1.63
CA LEU A 45 18.56 -1.42 -1.10
C LEU A 45 18.94 -1.46 0.39
N PRO A 46 19.67 -0.46 0.89
CA PRO A 46 19.93 -0.35 2.31
C PRO A 46 18.60 -0.11 3.07
N LYS A 47 18.42 -0.81 4.18
CA LYS A 47 17.31 -0.56 5.08
C LYS A 47 17.45 0.84 5.70
N GLN A 48 16.34 1.58 5.72
CA GLN A 48 16.21 2.82 6.49
C GLN A 48 16.19 2.52 8.01
N SER A 49 15.74 3.46 8.84
CA SER A 49 15.71 3.30 10.30
C SER A 49 14.95 2.05 10.76
N THR A 50 13.90 1.66 10.05
CA THR A 50 13.12 0.44 10.32
C THR A 50 12.71 -0.26 9.01
N PRO A 51 12.46 -1.59 9.04
CA PRO A 51 11.89 -2.33 7.90
C PRO A 51 10.57 -1.72 7.40
N THR A 52 9.70 -1.35 8.33
CA THR A 52 8.41 -0.73 8.01
C THR A 52 8.57 0.59 7.26
N ARG A 53 9.48 1.47 7.69
CA ARG A 53 9.75 2.73 7.00
C ARG A 53 10.22 2.50 5.56
N SER A 54 11.23 1.62 5.37
CA SER A 54 11.71 1.26 4.04
C SER A 54 10.59 0.78 3.12
N SER A 55 9.74 -0.11 3.63
CA SER A 55 8.60 -0.64 2.87
C SER A 55 7.58 0.44 2.53
N ARG A 56 7.27 1.35 3.43
CA ARG A 56 6.28 2.41 3.21
C ARG A 56 6.76 3.46 2.20
N THR A 57 8.03 3.86 2.28
CA THR A 57 8.62 4.78 1.31
C THR A 57 8.56 4.22 -0.11
N ILE A 58 9.00 2.97 -0.31
CA ILE A 58 8.96 2.31 -1.62
C ILE A 58 7.53 2.12 -2.12
N LYS A 59 6.61 1.72 -1.23
CA LYS A 59 5.19 1.57 -1.55
C LYS A 59 4.57 2.88 -2.00
N ALA A 60 4.80 3.97 -1.28
CA ALA A 60 4.22 5.26 -1.57
C ALA A 60 4.80 5.89 -2.85
N LEU A 61 6.11 5.87 -3.02
CA LEU A 61 6.82 6.55 -4.11
C LEU A 61 7.06 5.64 -5.33
N SER A 62 6.06 4.87 -5.77
CA SER A 62 6.21 3.90 -6.88
C SER A 62 6.91 4.46 -8.12
N HIS A 63 6.60 5.69 -8.49
CA HIS A 63 7.15 6.38 -9.66
C HIS A 63 8.67 6.61 -9.59
N LEU A 64 9.29 6.52 -8.41
CA LEU A 64 10.73 6.59 -8.23
C LEU A 64 11.41 5.21 -8.26
N PHE A 65 10.65 4.13 -8.08
CA PHE A 65 11.15 2.77 -7.94
C PHE A 65 10.78 1.86 -9.12
N THR A 66 9.84 2.28 -9.96
CA THR A 66 9.44 1.54 -11.16
C THR A 66 9.63 2.41 -12.39
N GLU A 67 10.30 1.88 -13.42
CA GLU A 67 10.64 2.61 -14.65
C GLU A 67 9.50 2.59 -15.69
N THR A 68 8.39 1.93 -15.37
CA THR A 68 7.25 1.71 -16.26
C THR A 68 6.17 2.77 -16.09
N GLU A 69 5.34 2.98 -17.12
CA GLU A 69 4.18 3.88 -17.10
C GLU A 69 3.21 3.54 -15.96
N CYS A 70 3.07 2.24 -15.67
CA CYS A 70 2.17 1.74 -14.64
C CYS A 70 2.91 0.88 -13.61
N SER A 71 2.44 0.91 -12.38
CA SER A 71 2.92 0.05 -11.31
C SER A 71 1.79 -0.68 -10.59
N LEU A 72 2.06 -1.89 -10.11
CA LEU A 72 1.17 -2.65 -9.25
C LEU A 72 1.93 -3.05 -7.98
N TRP A 73 1.63 -2.38 -6.88
CA TRP A 73 2.07 -2.81 -5.56
C TRP A 73 1.27 -4.02 -5.10
N ILE A 74 1.96 -5.02 -4.58
CA ILE A 74 1.35 -6.09 -3.79
C ILE A 74 2.17 -6.29 -2.51
N ASP A 75 1.53 -6.42 -1.35
CA ASP A 75 2.22 -6.86 -0.14
C ASP A 75 2.77 -8.28 -0.38
N ALA A 76 3.90 -8.66 0.23
CA ALA A 76 4.62 -9.90 -0.07
C ALA A 76 3.81 -11.20 0.14
N ASN A 77 2.71 -11.11 0.90
CA ASN A 77 1.77 -12.22 1.15
C ASN A 77 0.66 -12.38 0.08
N PHE A 78 0.73 -11.60 -1.02
CA PHE A 78 -0.19 -11.75 -2.15
C PHE A 78 0.45 -12.51 -3.30
N THR A 79 -0.42 -13.21 -4.06
CA THR A 79 -0.08 -13.82 -5.36
C THR A 79 -1.10 -13.40 -6.40
N LEU A 80 -0.66 -13.19 -7.64
CA LEU A 80 -1.55 -12.95 -8.77
C LEU A 80 -2.25 -14.25 -9.19
N ARG A 81 -3.54 -14.16 -9.47
CA ARG A 81 -4.37 -15.28 -9.99
C ARG A 81 -4.73 -15.12 -11.46
N VAL A 82 -4.43 -13.96 -12.03
CA VAL A 82 -4.73 -13.63 -13.43
C VAL A 82 -3.45 -13.30 -14.17
N THR A 83 -3.40 -13.67 -15.44
CA THR A 83 -2.23 -13.46 -16.31
C THR A 83 -2.45 -12.33 -17.33
N ASN A 84 -3.64 -11.73 -17.38
CA ASN A 84 -3.91 -10.58 -18.23
C ASN A 84 -3.77 -9.28 -17.42
N PRO A 85 -2.69 -8.50 -17.61
CA PRO A 85 -2.41 -7.29 -16.83
C PRO A 85 -3.42 -6.16 -17.07
N THR A 86 -4.15 -6.16 -18.19
CA THR A 86 -5.16 -5.13 -18.48
C THR A 86 -6.32 -5.16 -17.50
N LEU A 87 -6.53 -6.27 -16.79
CA LEU A 87 -7.57 -6.41 -15.77
C LEU A 87 -7.31 -5.54 -14.52
N PHE A 88 -6.07 -5.09 -14.32
CA PHE A 88 -5.74 -4.22 -13.20
C PHE A 88 -6.06 -2.75 -13.49
N ASN A 89 -6.05 -2.35 -14.77
CA ASN A 89 -6.28 -0.99 -15.22
C ASN A 89 -7.78 -0.64 -15.19
N ARG A 90 -8.23 -0.05 -14.09
CA ARG A 90 -9.60 0.45 -13.92
C ARG A 90 -9.66 1.95 -13.61
N GLY A 91 -8.54 2.62 -13.75
CA GLY A 91 -8.34 4.04 -13.46
C GLY A 91 -6.87 4.32 -13.22
N ASP A 92 -6.55 5.53 -12.81
CA ASP A 92 -5.17 5.95 -12.63
C ASP A 92 -4.60 5.58 -11.26
N PHE A 93 -5.44 5.49 -10.22
CA PHE A 93 -5.07 4.97 -8.90
C PHE A 93 -6.19 4.05 -8.40
N VAL A 94 -5.90 2.74 -8.35
CA VAL A 94 -6.91 1.72 -8.02
C VAL A 94 -6.46 0.90 -6.83
N ASN A 95 -7.33 0.74 -5.84
CA ASN A 95 -7.13 -0.19 -4.74
C ASN A 95 -8.46 -0.86 -4.34
N PHE A 96 -8.45 -1.67 -3.30
CA PHE A 96 -9.67 -2.22 -2.72
C PHE A 96 -10.20 -1.32 -1.61
N ARG A 97 -11.51 -1.39 -1.38
CA ARG A 97 -12.07 -0.95 -0.10
C ARG A 97 -11.59 -1.85 1.03
N HIS A 98 -11.49 -1.31 2.23
CA HIS A 98 -11.20 -2.10 3.41
C HIS A 98 -12.36 -3.07 3.69
N ARG A 99 -12.01 -4.31 4.06
CA ARG A 99 -12.98 -5.40 4.25
C ARG A 99 -13.95 -5.14 5.42
N ASP A 100 -13.42 -4.65 6.54
CA ASP A 100 -14.12 -4.62 7.82
C ASP A 100 -14.40 -3.19 8.32
N ARG A 101 -13.73 -2.18 7.79
CA ARG A 101 -13.82 -0.79 8.26
C ARG A 101 -14.09 0.17 7.10
N THR A 102 -14.86 1.22 7.39
CA THR A 102 -15.22 2.26 6.41
C THR A 102 -14.66 3.63 6.77
N ARG A 103 -14.15 3.82 8.01
CA ARG A 103 -13.75 5.10 8.56
C ARG A 103 -12.31 5.05 9.08
N ILE A 104 -11.61 6.17 8.99
CA ILE A 104 -10.25 6.30 9.55
C ILE A 104 -10.28 6.18 11.08
N SER A 105 -11.32 6.70 11.75
CA SER A 105 -11.48 6.53 13.20
C SER A 105 -11.52 5.06 13.64
N GLN A 106 -12.23 4.21 12.89
CA GLN A 106 -12.28 2.76 13.17
C GLN A 106 -10.92 2.09 12.95
N GLU A 107 -10.15 2.52 11.94
CA GLU A 107 -8.78 2.03 11.72
C GLU A 107 -7.86 2.48 12.86
N ALA A 108 -7.99 3.72 13.30
CA ALA A 108 -7.23 4.28 14.42
C ALA A 108 -7.45 3.48 15.73
N GLU A 109 -8.69 3.16 16.05
CA GLU A 109 -9.05 2.33 17.21
C GLU A 109 -8.39 0.95 17.14
N GLU A 110 -8.47 0.31 15.96
CA GLU A 110 -7.87 -1.01 15.75
C GLU A 110 -6.35 -0.98 15.85
N ILE A 111 -5.68 0.02 15.25
CA ILE A 111 -4.23 0.20 15.36
C ILE A 111 -3.79 0.33 16.83
N ILE A 112 -4.52 1.10 17.63
CA ILE A 112 -4.25 1.27 19.05
C ILE A 112 -4.49 -0.05 19.79
N ARG A 113 -5.62 -0.73 19.53
CA ARG A 113 -5.99 -1.99 20.17
C ARG A 113 -4.95 -3.09 19.98
N ILE A 114 -4.39 -3.19 18.77
CA ILE A 114 -3.39 -4.23 18.43
C ILE A 114 -1.95 -3.76 18.57
N GLY A 115 -1.72 -2.58 19.16
CA GLY A 115 -0.40 -2.08 19.50
C GLY A 115 0.50 -1.71 18.31
N LYS A 116 -0.06 -1.44 17.13
CA LYS A 116 0.70 -1.12 15.90
C LYS A 116 1.21 0.32 15.84
N SER A 117 0.81 1.17 16.77
CA SER A 117 1.32 2.53 16.96
C SER A 117 0.91 3.02 18.36
N THR A 118 1.52 4.10 18.84
CA THR A 118 1.14 4.66 20.13
C THR A 118 -0.19 5.41 20.07
N PRO A 119 -1.03 5.33 21.12
CA PRO A 119 -2.29 6.07 21.16
C PRO A 119 -2.12 7.58 20.96
N GLY A 120 -1.05 8.17 21.51
CA GLY A 120 -0.75 9.59 21.37
C GLY A 120 -0.49 9.99 19.92
N GLN A 121 0.32 9.23 19.19
CA GLN A 121 0.62 9.49 17.79
C GLN A 121 -0.63 9.41 16.92
N ILE A 122 -1.44 8.36 17.08
CA ILE A 122 -2.65 8.16 16.28
C ILE A 122 -3.69 9.25 16.56
N ARG A 123 -3.93 9.59 17.84
CA ARG A 123 -4.87 10.65 18.21
C ARG A 123 -4.43 12.03 17.71
N SER A 124 -3.12 12.34 17.78
CA SER A 124 -2.57 13.58 17.24
C SER A 124 -2.77 13.68 15.72
N GLN A 125 -2.60 12.56 15.00
CA GLN A 125 -2.84 12.49 13.56
C GLN A 125 -4.32 12.76 13.22
N LEU A 126 -5.26 12.09 13.90
CA LEU A 126 -6.69 12.32 13.70
C LEU A 126 -7.09 13.78 14.00
N ALA A 127 -6.62 14.34 15.12
CA ALA A 127 -6.90 15.72 15.48
C ALA A 127 -6.38 16.72 14.44
N ALA A 128 -5.21 16.46 13.84
CA ALA A 128 -4.67 17.29 12.78
C ALA A 128 -5.55 17.25 11.51
N TYR A 129 -6.04 16.07 11.13
CA TYR A 129 -6.93 15.91 9.97
C TYR A 129 -8.28 16.60 10.18
N GLN A 130 -8.86 16.44 11.37
CA GLN A 130 -10.11 17.12 11.76
C GLN A 130 -9.95 18.65 11.76
N ALA A 131 -8.81 19.16 12.22
CA ALA A 131 -8.53 20.59 12.22
C ALA A 131 -8.44 21.19 10.80
N GLU A 132 -8.08 20.37 9.81
CA GLU A 132 -8.10 20.74 8.39
C GLU A 132 -9.48 20.52 7.71
N GLY A 133 -10.46 20.02 8.45
CA GLY A 133 -11.83 19.79 7.96
C GLY A 133 -12.09 18.40 7.38
N PHE A 134 -11.15 17.46 7.50
CA PHE A 134 -11.41 16.07 7.11
C PHE A 134 -12.25 15.37 8.18
N ASP A 135 -13.45 14.93 7.80
CA ASP A 135 -14.29 14.16 8.72
C ASP A 135 -13.76 12.73 8.86
N THR A 136 -13.21 12.41 10.03
CA THR A 136 -12.65 11.10 10.33
C THR A 136 -13.70 10.05 10.67
N ASP A 137 -14.93 10.47 10.99
CA ASP A 137 -16.06 9.62 11.38
C ASP A 137 -17.07 9.39 10.24
N ASP A 138 -17.12 10.31 9.28
CA ASP A 138 -17.90 10.15 8.06
C ASP A 138 -16.95 10.34 6.86
N ASN A 139 -16.14 9.33 6.59
CA ASN A 139 -15.08 9.38 5.58
C ASN A 139 -15.59 10.00 4.26
N PRO A 140 -15.14 11.21 3.87
CA PRO A 140 -15.58 11.87 2.63
C PRO A 140 -15.30 11.04 1.38
N MET A 141 -14.34 10.11 1.46
CA MET A 141 -14.05 9.15 0.39
C MET A 141 -15.01 7.95 0.40
N ARG A 142 -16.03 7.94 1.27
CA ARG A 142 -17.11 6.95 1.42
C ARG A 142 -16.68 5.57 1.89
N GLU A 143 -15.44 5.16 1.62
CA GLU A 143 -14.91 3.84 1.96
C GLU A 143 -13.45 3.97 2.36
N LEU A 144 -13.04 3.26 3.40
CA LEU A 144 -11.63 3.21 3.79
C LEU A 144 -10.82 2.40 2.78
N SER A 145 -9.68 2.93 2.35
CA SER A 145 -8.74 2.26 1.46
C SER A 145 -8.10 1.03 2.11
N CYS A 146 -7.93 -0.04 1.33
CA CYS A 146 -7.09 -1.17 1.68
C CYS A 146 -5.83 -1.15 0.81
N ASN A 147 -4.68 -0.94 1.42
CA ASN A 147 -3.42 -0.65 0.73
C ASN A 147 -2.52 -1.88 0.53
N GLY A 148 -3.03 -3.09 0.71
CA GLY A 148 -2.29 -4.32 0.44
C GLY A 148 -2.01 -4.57 -1.05
N VAL A 149 -2.87 -4.01 -1.92
CA VAL A 149 -2.72 -4.05 -3.39
C VAL A 149 -3.09 -2.68 -3.95
N ILE A 150 -2.24 -2.10 -4.81
CA ILE A 150 -2.44 -0.77 -5.40
C ILE A 150 -1.93 -0.77 -6.85
N PHE A 151 -2.81 -0.50 -7.81
CA PHE A 151 -2.43 -0.18 -9.18
C PHE A 151 -2.33 1.34 -9.34
N ARG A 152 -1.33 1.80 -10.09
CA ARG A 152 -1.13 3.22 -10.39
C ARG A 152 -0.62 3.39 -11.81
N ARG A 153 -1.20 4.37 -12.52
CA ARG A 153 -0.60 4.99 -13.71
C ARG A 153 0.11 6.26 -13.23
N HIS A 154 1.36 6.46 -13.59
CA HIS A 154 2.18 7.55 -13.07
C HIS A 154 1.87 8.88 -13.79
N THR A 155 0.60 9.34 -13.72
CA THR A 155 0.22 10.68 -14.14
C THR A 155 0.74 11.73 -13.14
N PRO A 156 0.84 13.02 -13.53
CA PRO A 156 1.24 14.08 -12.59
C PRO A 156 0.39 14.12 -11.31
N GLU A 157 -0.91 13.88 -11.42
CA GLU A 157 -1.86 13.86 -10.30
C GLU A 157 -1.58 12.69 -9.35
N VAL A 158 -1.34 11.49 -9.90
CA VAL A 158 -0.97 10.30 -9.11
C VAL A 158 0.39 10.49 -8.45
N ILE A 159 1.35 11.12 -9.13
CA ILE A 159 2.66 11.45 -8.54
C ILE A 159 2.48 12.40 -7.36
N ALA A 160 1.65 13.44 -7.49
CA ALA A 160 1.35 14.36 -6.40
C ALA A 160 0.73 13.64 -5.19
N VAL A 161 -0.21 12.71 -5.43
CA VAL A 161 -0.77 11.85 -4.36
C VAL A 161 0.32 11.00 -3.71
N ASN A 162 1.18 10.36 -4.49
CA ASN A 162 2.27 9.52 -3.98
C ASN A 162 3.22 10.30 -3.05
N GLU A 163 3.63 11.50 -3.45
CA GLU A 163 4.53 12.36 -2.70
C GLU A 163 3.89 12.87 -1.40
N ALA A 164 2.65 13.37 -1.49
CA ALA A 164 1.91 13.82 -0.32
C ALA A 164 1.64 12.66 0.65
N TRP A 165 1.31 11.47 0.14
CA TRP A 165 1.10 10.28 0.96
C TRP A 165 2.38 9.83 1.67
N CYS A 166 3.52 9.83 0.97
CA CYS A 166 4.81 9.55 1.59
C CYS A 166 5.14 10.56 2.69
N HIS A 167 4.91 11.84 2.45
CA HIS A 167 5.11 12.91 3.44
C HIS A 167 4.28 12.67 4.71
N GLU A 168 3.00 12.36 4.58
CA GLU A 168 2.13 12.05 5.73
C GLU A 168 2.60 10.81 6.51
N ILE A 169 3.01 9.74 5.81
CA ILE A 169 3.57 8.54 6.43
C ILE A 169 4.83 8.88 7.24
N GLU A 170 5.71 9.71 6.71
CA GLU A 170 6.98 10.03 7.35
C GLU A 170 6.86 11.02 8.53
N THR A 171 5.92 11.94 8.44
CA THR A 171 5.74 13.00 9.45
C THR A 171 4.73 12.68 10.53
N ARG A 172 3.83 11.71 10.30
CA ARG A 172 2.76 11.32 11.23
C ARG A 172 2.98 9.92 11.78
N SER A 173 2.29 8.93 11.24
CA SER A 173 2.47 7.53 11.62
C SER A 173 2.85 6.68 10.41
N LEU A 174 3.67 5.63 10.63
CA LEU A 174 4.01 4.67 9.57
C LEU A 174 2.82 3.79 9.13
N ARG A 175 1.61 4.14 9.57
CA ARG A 175 0.36 3.46 9.20
C ARG A 175 -0.20 4.09 7.92
N ASP A 176 0.23 3.55 6.79
CA ASP A 176 -0.12 4.00 5.44
C ASP A 176 -1.64 4.10 5.18
N GLN A 177 -2.43 3.28 5.86
CA GLN A 177 -3.89 3.25 5.76
C GLN A 177 -4.57 4.44 6.47
N MET A 178 -3.87 5.07 7.42
CA MET A 178 -4.37 6.25 8.13
C MET A 178 -4.34 7.53 7.29
N SER A 179 -3.54 7.58 6.21
CA SER A 179 -3.24 8.83 5.53
C SER A 179 -3.67 8.88 4.05
N LEU A 180 -3.84 7.74 3.37
CA LEU A 180 -4.14 7.78 1.92
C LEU A 180 -5.45 8.50 1.61
N ASP A 181 -6.53 8.15 2.29
CA ASP A 181 -7.86 8.75 2.02
C ASP A 181 -7.88 10.24 2.37
N TYR A 182 -7.20 10.64 3.45
CA TYR A 182 -7.03 12.06 3.79
C TYR A 182 -6.26 12.82 2.70
N VAL A 183 -5.15 12.26 2.19
CA VAL A 183 -4.37 12.90 1.12
C VAL A 183 -5.18 13.04 -0.16
N CYS A 184 -5.93 12.01 -0.54
CA CYS A 184 -6.79 12.07 -1.71
C CYS A 184 -7.88 13.13 -1.57
N TRP A 185 -8.54 13.20 -0.40
CA TRP A 185 -9.50 14.26 -0.09
C TRP A 185 -8.87 15.66 -0.18
N LYS A 186 -7.70 15.85 0.43
CA LYS A 186 -6.99 17.14 0.46
C LYS A 186 -6.60 17.64 -0.93
N LEU A 187 -6.25 16.72 -1.83
CA LEU A 187 -5.85 17.02 -3.22
C LEU A 187 -7.04 17.00 -4.20
N GLY A 188 -8.24 16.68 -3.74
CA GLY A 188 -9.41 16.51 -4.61
C GLY A 188 -9.23 15.38 -5.62
N PHE A 189 -8.52 14.30 -5.24
CA PHE A 189 -8.24 13.15 -6.08
C PHE A 189 -9.19 12.00 -5.80
N ASP A 190 -9.90 11.52 -6.83
CA ASP A 190 -10.80 10.38 -6.72
C ASP A 190 -10.04 9.06 -6.91
N LEU A 191 -10.23 8.15 -5.95
CA LEU A 191 -9.69 6.79 -6.02
C LEU A 191 -10.66 5.86 -6.72
N ASP A 192 -10.17 5.09 -7.68
CA ASP A 192 -10.90 3.98 -8.26
C ASP A 192 -10.83 2.73 -7.37
N ARG A 193 -11.86 1.87 -7.45
CA ARG A 193 -11.93 0.66 -6.65
C ARG A 193 -12.10 -0.59 -7.52
N TRP A 194 -11.34 -1.64 -7.21
CA TRP A 194 -11.71 -2.95 -7.67
C TRP A 194 -12.99 -3.42 -6.97
N PRO A 195 -13.87 -4.16 -7.67
CA PRO A 195 -15.05 -4.72 -7.03
C PRO A 195 -14.70 -5.77 -5.99
N GLY A 196 -15.44 -5.76 -4.88
CA GLY A 196 -15.25 -6.69 -3.76
C GLY A 196 -14.18 -6.28 -2.79
N THR A 197 -13.52 -7.26 -2.18
CA THR A 197 -12.42 -7.09 -1.22
C THR A 197 -11.22 -7.92 -1.65
N PHE A 198 -10.03 -7.57 -1.18
CA PHE A 198 -8.78 -8.22 -1.58
C PHE A 198 -8.77 -9.75 -1.34
N ASP A 199 -9.43 -10.23 -0.29
CA ASP A 199 -9.50 -11.64 0.10
C ASP A 199 -10.61 -12.42 -0.62
N ARG A 200 -11.57 -11.73 -1.24
CA ARG A 200 -12.72 -12.31 -1.95
C ARG A 200 -12.78 -11.87 -3.41
N CYS A 201 -11.63 -11.65 -4.04
CA CYS A 201 -11.57 -11.26 -5.44
C CYS A 201 -10.99 -12.39 -6.31
N ARG A 202 -11.22 -12.28 -7.62
CA ARG A 202 -10.67 -13.22 -8.60
C ARG A 202 -9.22 -12.92 -9.02
N TYR A 203 -8.71 -11.74 -8.67
CA TYR A 203 -7.43 -11.23 -9.19
C TYR A 203 -6.23 -11.67 -8.37
N PHE A 204 -6.42 -11.80 -7.05
CA PHE A 204 -5.32 -12.05 -6.11
C PHE A 204 -5.62 -13.23 -5.20
N GLY A 205 -4.58 -14.00 -4.90
CA GLY A 205 -4.51 -14.88 -3.75
C GLY A 205 -3.89 -14.16 -2.57
N TRP A 206 -4.39 -14.41 -1.37
CA TRP A 206 -3.85 -13.82 -0.15
C TRP A 206 -3.64 -14.90 0.91
N LYS A 207 -2.51 -14.84 1.60
CA LYS A 207 -2.21 -15.72 2.73
C LYS A 207 -2.01 -14.89 3.99
N HIS A 208 -2.79 -15.22 5.00
CA HIS A 208 -2.61 -14.61 6.32
C HIS A 208 -1.40 -15.25 7.02
N TYR A 209 -0.48 -14.42 7.49
CA TYR A 209 0.56 -14.82 8.42
C TYR A 209 0.28 -14.18 9.78
N SER A 210 0.12 -15.01 10.81
CA SER A 210 0.13 -14.52 12.19
C SER A 210 1.56 -14.14 12.55
N ARG A 211 1.85 -12.85 12.65
CA ARG A 211 3.14 -12.39 13.19
C ARG A 211 3.10 -12.39 14.70
N PRO A 212 4.23 -12.70 15.38
CA PRO A 212 4.39 -12.34 16.78
C PRO A 212 4.22 -10.82 16.95
N VAL A 213 3.60 -10.39 18.03
CA VAL A 213 3.25 -8.97 18.30
C VAL A 213 4.48 -8.06 18.49
N ASN A 214 5.70 -8.61 18.50
CA ASN A 214 6.93 -7.92 18.93
C ASN A 214 7.76 -7.25 17.81
N ASP A 215 7.27 -7.17 16.58
CA ASP A 215 8.04 -6.65 15.43
C ASP A 215 7.66 -5.21 15.01
N TYR A 216 7.18 -4.36 15.94
CA TYR A 216 6.81 -2.97 15.64
C TYR A 216 7.62 -1.95 16.42
#